data_89e14015ca7bd878cf9988ebebd842ca
#
_entry.id   89e14015ca7bd878cf9988ebebd842ca
#
_cell.length_a   1.000
_cell.length_b   1.000
_cell.length_c   1.000
_cell.angle_alpha   90.00
_cell.angle_beta   90.00
_cell.angle_gamma   90.00
#
_symmetry.space_group_name_H-M   'P 1'
#
loop_
_entity.id
_entity.type
_entity.pdbx_description
1 polymer ?
#
loop_
_entity_poly.entity_id
_entity_poly.type
_entity_poly.pdbx_seq_one_letter_code
_entity_poly.pdbx_strand_id
1 'polypeptide(L)' 'PSCTRIGKEAVVAAGAVVTHDVPDYAVVAGNPAKVIKEMR' A
#
# COMPACT_ATOMS: atom_id res chain seq x y z
N PRO A 1 6.33 -10.40 12.41
CA PRO A 1 5.88 -9.03 12.33
C PRO A 1 6.32 -8.41 11.03
N SER A 2 5.50 -7.57 10.54
CA SER A 2 5.77 -6.87 9.31
C SER A 2 6.65 -5.66 9.58
N CYS A 3 7.64 -5.45 8.75
CA CYS A 3 8.47 -4.27 8.80
C CYS A 3 8.19 -3.35 7.61
N THR A 4 7.03 -3.54 6.98
CA THR A 4 6.67 -2.71 5.84
C THR A 4 6.35 -1.29 6.30
N ARG A 5 6.64 -0.35 5.45
CA ARG A 5 6.34 1.05 5.68
C ARG A 5 5.24 1.50 4.76
N ILE A 6 4.31 2.24 5.33
CA ILE A 6 3.25 2.86 4.55
C ILE A 6 3.66 4.32 4.35
N GLY A 7 3.80 4.72 3.12
CA GLY A 7 4.25 6.07 2.81
C GLY A 7 3.24 7.13 3.21
N LYS A 8 3.65 8.38 3.07
CA LYS A 8 2.84 9.54 3.41
C LYS A 8 1.60 9.56 2.53
N GLU A 9 0.44 9.76 3.13
CA GLU A 9 -0.84 9.85 2.40
C GLU A 9 -1.16 8.60 1.57
N ALA A 10 -0.54 7.48 1.88
CA ALA A 10 -0.85 6.24 1.19
C ALA A 10 -2.19 5.67 1.69
N VAL A 11 -2.89 4.98 0.81
CA VAL A 11 -4.16 4.35 1.14
C VAL A 11 -4.03 2.84 0.94
N VAL A 12 -4.39 2.10 1.97
CA VAL A 12 -4.42 0.64 1.90
C VAL A 12 -5.88 0.20 1.91
N ALA A 13 -6.34 -0.34 0.81
CA ALA A 13 -7.73 -0.73 0.68
C ALA A 13 -8.05 -1.94 1.56
N ALA A 14 -9.31 -2.12 1.90
CA ALA A 14 -9.76 -3.24 2.69
C ALA A 14 -9.38 -4.56 2.02
N GLY A 15 -8.86 -5.49 2.80
CA GLY A 15 -8.46 -6.79 2.28
C GLY A 15 -7.06 -6.83 1.68
N ALA A 16 -6.37 -5.70 1.65
CA ALA A 16 -5.01 -5.69 1.12
C ALA A 16 -4.05 -6.37 2.10
N VAL A 17 -3.14 -7.16 1.56
CA VAL A 17 -2.08 -7.79 2.35
C VAL A 17 -0.76 -7.16 1.91
N VAL A 18 -0.25 -6.26 2.74
CA VAL A 18 0.95 -5.48 2.40
C VAL A 18 2.19 -6.30 2.74
N THR A 19 2.96 -6.63 1.73
CA THR A 19 4.18 -7.43 1.90
C THR A 19 5.43 -6.64 1.58
N HIS A 20 5.29 -5.44 1.03
CA HIS A 20 6.40 -4.55 0.69
C HIS A 20 6.05 -3.13 1.12
N ASP A 21 7.06 -2.28 1.18
CA ASP A 21 6.83 -0.87 1.50
C ASP A 21 5.89 -0.24 0.48
N VAL A 22 5.02 0.64 0.96
CA VAL A 22 4.07 1.34 0.11
C VAL A 22 4.60 2.76 -0.11
N PRO A 23 4.80 3.17 -1.36
CA PRO A 23 5.31 4.52 -1.61
C PRO A 23 4.31 5.61 -1.22
N ASP A 24 4.81 6.83 -1.11
CA ASP A 24 3.96 7.97 -0.76
C ASP A 24 2.87 8.14 -1.82
N TYR A 25 1.70 8.49 -1.37
CA TYR A 25 0.53 8.79 -2.21
C TYR A 25 0.04 7.63 -3.06
N ALA A 26 0.46 6.42 -2.73
CA ALA A 26 0.02 5.24 -3.46
C ALA A 26 -1.28 4.69 -2.87
N VAL A 27 -2.09 4.10 -3.72
CA VAL A 27 -3.24 3.31 -3.29
C VAL A 27 -2.95 1.85 -3.62
N VAL A 28 -2.99 1.01 -2.61
CA VAL A 28 -2.70 -0.42 -2.79
C VAL A 28 -3.92 -1.24 -2.42
N ALA A 29 -4.08 -2.36 -3.09
CA ALA A 29 -5.19 -3.27 -2.86
C ALA A 29 -4.80 -4.68 -3.27
N GLY A 30 -5.52 -5.63 -2.72
CA GLY A 30 -5.40 -7.03 -3.11
C GLY A 30 -4.49 -7.84 -2.21
N ASN A 31 -4.34 -9.10 -2.56
CA ASN A 31 -3.52 -10.06 -1.84
C ASN A 31 -2.68 -10.84 -2.85
N PRO A 32 -1.36 -10.59 -2.92
CA PRO A 32 -0.64 -9.53 -2.22
C PRO A 32 -1.04 -8.14 -2.70
N ALA A 33 -0.83 -7.14 -1.86
CA ALA A 33 -1.19 -5.77 -2.19
C ALA A 33 -0.32 -5.25 -3.33
N LYS A 34 -0.95 -4.55 -4.26
CA LYS A 34 -0.25 -3.94 -5.39
C LYS A 34 -0.73 -2.51 -5.54
N VAL A 35 0.17 -1.67 -6.03
CA VAL A 35 -0.17 -0.28 -6.30
C VAL A 35 -1.14 -0.24 -7.47
N ILE A 36 -2.34 0.23 -7.22
CA ILE A 36 -3.37 0.33 -8.25
C ILE A 36 -3.56 1.76 -8.71
N LYS A 37 -3.05 2.72 -7.95
CA LYS A 37 -3.18 4.12 -8.31
C LYS A 37 -2.16 4.93 -7.51
N GLU A 38 -1.71 6.02 -8.07
CA GLU A 38 -0.94 7.02 -7.36
C GLU A 38 -1.72 8.31 -7.39
N MET A 39 -1.89 8.91 -6.20
CA MET A 39 -2.72 10.11 -6.07
C MET A 39 -1.96 11.38 -6.41
N ARG A 40 -0.74 11.25 -6.83
CA ARG A 40 0.10 12.40 -7.06
C ARG A 40 0.66 12.42 -8.48
#